data_26476dbf0762e5ee012da4569dcedc3b
#
_entry.id   26476dbf0762e5ee012da4569dcedc3b
#
_cell.length_a   1.000
_cell.length_b   1.000
_cell.length_c   1.000
_cell.angle_alpha   90.00
_cell.angle_beta   90.00
_cell.angle_gamma   90.00
#
_symmetry.space_group_name_H-M   'P 1'
#
loop_
_entity.id
_entity.type
_entity.pdbx_description
1 polymer ?
#
loop_
_entity_poly.entity_id
_entity_poly.type
_entity_poly.pdbx_seq_one_letter_code
_entity_poly.pdbx_strand_id
1 'polypeptide(L)'
;MIYTDQQLVKKIRKMIVDFEDEVVEFKEARTNYSFKDIGKYFSALGNEANIRGLKEAWLIFGVTNNKEIVGSAYRQDGNLQHLKKEIVGGTNERATFMEIYELIMDGHRIVAFQIPPATRGIPTTWNGAAYAREDESTCPLPMDKVDLIRSQVGIDWSKEIVEGATFEDLDPEAVSYARKLFIRKQNASKKSTDMLLKMSDIEMLNKAGILIKGRITNTALILLGKEESSYLFDGFIPRITWTLYNGNGTVKAYEHFDMPLLLAVDKVYSKIRNEKYRYIAGQQTLFPDETYQYEADVVKEVLNNCIAHSNYQLRGKINLEEFEDRLVFINEGNFIPETVEKTLEEGYKPPYYRNTFLCKAMVNLYMIDTNSMGIP
;
A
#
# COMPACT_ATOMS: atom_id res chain seq x y z
N MET A 1 4.86 -23.05 0.23
CA MET A 1 6.24 -23.55 0.50
C MET A 1 6.10 -24.75 1.41
N ILE A 2 6.72 -25.88 1.10
CA ILE A 2 6.69 -27.08 1.95
C ILE A 2 7.86 -26.99 2.92
N TYR A 3 7.58 -27.12 4.22
CA TYR A 3 8.60 -27.08 5.28
C TYR A 3 9.07 -28.49 5.62
N THR A 4 10.35 -28.63 5.94
CA THR A 4 10.85 -29.85 6.62
C THR A 4 10.45 -29.81 8.10
N ASP A 5 10.41 -30.95 8.77
CA ASP A 5 10.04 -31.04 10.19
C ASP A 5 10.90 -30.13 11.06
N GLN A 6 12.22 -30.08 10.82
CA GLN A 6 13.13 -29.22 11.57
C GLN A 6 12.83 -27.73 11.37
N GLN A 7 12.53 -27.33 10.13
CA GLN A 7 12.16 -25.95 9.84
C GLN A 7 10.84 -25.56 10.49
N LEU A 8 9.87 -26.48 10.45
CA LEU A 8 8.56 -26.26 11.04
C LEU A 8 8.60 -26.18 12.56
N VAL A 9 9.35 -27.07 13.22
CA VAL A 9 9.56 -27.03 14.68
C VAL A 9 10.17 -25.69 15.09
N LYS A 10 11.21 -25.22 14.38
CA LYS A 10 11.82 -23.92 14.66
C LYS A 10 10.82 -22.77 14.47
N LYS A 11 10.00 -22.84 13.42
CA LYS A 11 8.99 -21.84 13.11
C LYS A 11 7.89 -21.80 14.17
N ILE A 12 7.35 -22.96 14.58
CA ILE A 12 6.30 -23.03 15.60
C ILE A 12 6.84 -22.54 16.96
N ARG A 13 8.08 -22.90 17.33
CA ARG A 13 8.69 -22.38 18.56
C ARG A 13 8.79 -20.84 18.52
N LYS A 14 9.16 -20.28 17.39
CA LYS A 14 9.18 -18.82 17.21
C LYS A 14 7.80 -18.22 17.39
N MET A 15 6.76 -18.78 16.75
CA MET A 15 5.37 -18.32 16.89
C MET A 15 4.86 -18.39 18.34
N ILE A 16 5.27 -19.42 19.11
CA ILE A 16 4.92 -19.56 20.53
C ILE A 16 5.55 -18.43 21.36
N VAL A 17 6.78 -18.00 21.03
CA VAL A 17 7.52 -16.95 21.76
C VAL A 17 7.09 -15.55 21.36
N ASP A 18 6.86 -15.31 20.06
CA ASP A 18 6.64 -13.97 19.49
C ASP A 18 5.21 -13.42 19.71
N PHE A 19 4.37 -14.10 20.49
CA PHE A 19 2.94 -13.80 20.74
C PHE A 19 1.99 -14.15 19.57
N GLU A 20 0.68 -14.32 19.92
CA GLU A 20 -0.39 -14.46 18.93
C GLU A 20 -0.44 -13.20 18.06
N ASP A 21 -0.06 -13.38 16.82
CA ASP A 21 -0.40 -12.44 15.77
C ASP A 21 -1.76 -12.87 15.18
N GLU A 22 -2.57 -11.93 14.67
CA GLU A 22 -3.90 -12.22 14.08
C GLU A 22 -3.88 -13.26 12.94
N VAL A 23 -2.69 -13.70 12.53
CA VAL A 23 -2.47 -14.75 11.52
C VAL A 23 -2.02 -16.09 12.09
N VAL A 24 -1.91 -16.22 13.40
CA VAL A 24 -1.57 -17.47 14.10
C VAL A 24 -2.58 -17.74 15.19
N GLU A 25 -3.13 -18.95 15.22
CA GLU A 25 -4.06 -19.39 16.26
C GLU A 25 -3.61 -20.70 16.86
N PHE A 26 -3.63 -20.79 18.19
CA PHE A 26 -3.34 -21.99 18.95
C PHE A 26 -4.61 -22.56 19.57
N LYS A 27 -4.76 -23.87 19.50
CA LYS A 27 -5.87 -24.60 20.16
C LYS A 27 -5.35 -25.90 20.75
N GLU A 28 -5.86 -26.25 21.92
CA GLU A 28 -5.53 -27.54 22.54
C GLU A 28 -5.99 -28.72 21.66
N ALA A 29 -7.26 -28.72 21.23
CA ALA A 29 -7.86 -29.77 20.41
C ALA A 29 -7.43 -31.17 20.84
N ARG A 30 -7.52 -31.48 22.15
CA ARG A 30 -6.97 -32.72 22.77
C ARG A 30 -7.51 -33.96 22.13
N THR A 31 -8.83 -34.02 21.80
CA THR A 31 -9.48 -35.16 21.16
C THR A 31 -10.19 -34.79 19.88
N ASN A 32 -11.19 -33.92 19.96
CA ASN A 32 -12.00 -33.47 18.86
C ASN A 32 -11.99 -31.94 18.75
N TYR A 33 -12.21 -31.45 17.57
CA TYR A 33 -12.43 -30.00 17.31
C TYR A 33 -13.49 -29.83 16.26
N SER A 34 -14.31 -28.77 16.39
CA SER A 34 -15.43 -28.51 15.49
C SER A 34 -14.93 -28.20 14.08
N PHE A 35 -15.35 -28.95 13.07
CA PHE A 35 -15.04 -28.70 11.68
C PHE A 35 -15.60 -27.34 11.21
N LYS A 36 -16.76 -26.92 11.75
CA LYS A 36 -17.32 -25.59 11.50
C LYS A 36 -16.38 -24.48 11.98
N ASP A 37 -15.74 -24.66 13.13
CA ASP A 37 -14.82 -23.66 13.67
C ASP A 37 -13.47 -23.67 12.95
N ILE A 38 -12.98 -24.84 12.50
CA ILE A 38 -11.83 -24.91 11.60
C ILE A 38 -12.10 -24.07 10.33
N GLY A 39 -13.29 -24.17 9.74
CA GLY A 39 -13.66 -23.39 8.56
C GLY A 39 -13.74 -21.89 8.82
N LYS A 40 -14.24 -21.48 10.00
CA LYS A 40 -14.22 -20.05 10.37
C LYS A 40 -12.80 -19.52 10.54
N TYR A 41 -11.92 -20.29 11.24
CA TYR A 41 -10.51 -19.91 11.36
C TYR A 41 -9.79 -19.91 10.01
N PHE A 42 -10.11 -20.84 9.12
CA PHE A 42 -9.56 -20.83 7.77
C PHE A 42 -9.89 -19.53 7.04
N SER A 43 -11.17 -19.10 7.08
CA SER A 43 -11.61 -17.83 6.50
C SER A 43 -10.93 -16.64 7.19
N ALA A 44 -10.98 -16.57 8.53
CA ALA A 44 -10.45 -15.44 9.29
C ALA A 44 -8.95 -15.26 9.10
N LEU A 45 -8.18 -16.31 9.31
CA LEU A 45 -6.72 -16.29 9.21
C LEU A 45 -6.26 -16.02 7.75
N GLY A 46 -6.97 -16.57 6.76
CA GLY A 46 -6.68 -16.32 5.35
C GLY A 46 -6.95 -14.86 4.96
N ASN A 47 -8.03 -14.25 5.46
CA ASN A 47 -8.36 -12.86 5.23
C ASN A 47 -7.32 -11.93 5.90
N GLU A 48 -6.94 -12.19 7.15
CA GLU A 48 -5.91 -11.41 7.84
C GLU A 48 -4.54 -11.53 7.15
N ALA A 49 -4.16 -12.74 6.71
CA ALA A 49 -2.91 -12.91 5.96
C ALA A 49 -2.90 -12.12 4.65
N ASN A 50 -4.04 -12.06 3.95
CA ASN A 50 -4.18 -11.24 2.74
C ASN A 50 -4.03 -9.76 3.05
N ILE A 51 -4.74 -9.23 4.05
CA ILE A 51 -4.71 -7.83 4.46
C ILE A 51 -3.29 -7.40 4.82
N ARG A 52 -2.55 -8.25 5.52
CA ARG A 52 -1.18 -8.00 5.97
C ARG A 52 -0.10 -8.32 4.92
N GLY A 53 -0.50 -8.75 3.72
CA GLY A 53 0.44 -9.09 2.66
C GLY A 53 1.33 -10.30 2.99
N LEU A 54 0.93 -11.15 3.93
CA LEU A 54 1.66 -12.34 4.35
C LEU A 54 1.41 -13.49 3.38
N LYS A 55 2.36 -14.41 3.31
CA LYS A 55 2.30 -15.55 2.38
C LYS A 55 1.51 -16.73 2.92
N GLU A 56 1.21 -16.75 4.22
CA GLU A 56 0.57 -17.86 4.92
C GLU A 56 0.10 -17.43 6.30
N ALA A 57 -0.90 -18.15 6.82
CA ALA A 57 -1.35 -18.09 8.19
C ALA A 57 -1.39 -19.50 8.79
N TRP A 58 -1.53 -19.62 10.10
CA TRP A 58 -1.39 -20.89 10.80
C TRP A 58 -2.48 -21.12 11.85
N LEU A 59 -3.11 -22.30 11.80
CA LEU A 59 -3.91 -22.84 12.90
C LEU A 59 -3.14 -24.05 13.46
N ILE A 60 -2.83 -24.03 14.75
CA ILE A 60 -1.95 -25.03 15.39
C ILE A 60 -2.70 -25.70 16.51
N PHE A 61 -2.82 -27.01 16.44
CA PHE A 61 -3.42 -27.86 17.49
C PHE A 61 -2.36 -28.52 18.36
N GLY A 62 -2.65 -28.63 19.65
CA GLY A 62 -1.78 -29.21 20.65
C GLY A 62 -1.02 -28.18 21.48
N VAL A 63 -1.39 -26.91 21.38
CA VAL A 63 -0.83 -25.80 22.17
C VAL A 63 -1.98 -25.07 22.88
N THR A 64 -1.81 -24.76 24.16
CA THR A 64 -2.79 -24.02 24.97
C THR A 64 -2.72 -22.51 24.68
N ASN A 65 -3.72 -21.76 25.15
CA ASN A 65 -3.67 -20.30 25.12
C ASN A 65 -2.49 -19.74 25.93
N ASN A 66 -2.04 -20.45 26.97
CA ASN A 66 -0.84 -20.10 27.75
C ASN A 66 0.48 -20.51 27.08
N LYS A 67 0.43 -20.95 25.80
CA LYS A 67 1.59 -21.35 25.01
C LYS A 67 2.30 -22.61 25.48
N GLU A 68 1.62 -23.45 26.28
CA GLU A 68 2.12 -24.75 26.70
C GLU A 68 1.85 -25.82 25.65
N ILE A 69 2.83 -26.64 25.34
CA ILE A 69 2.70 -27.75 24.42
C ILE A 69 2.08 -28.94 25.19
N VAL A 70 0.84 -29.27 24.86
CA VAL A 70 0.06 -30.34 25.53
C VAL A 70 -0.29 -31.50 24.61
N GLY A 71 -0.08 -31.33 23.31
CA GLY A 71 -0.39 -32.32 22.29
C GLY A 71 -1.86 -32.39 21.89
N SER A 72 -2.09 -32.98 20.71
CA SER A 72 -3.43 -33.13 20.11
C SER A 72 -3.62 -34.55 19.57
N ALA A 73 -4.73 -35.19 19.92
CA ALA A 73 -5.18 -36.44 19.31
C ALA A 73 -6.23 -36.17 18.19
N TYR A 74 -6.38 -34.95 17.74
CA TYR A 74 -7.32 -34.62 16.66
C TYR A 74 -7.05 -35.50 15.44
N ARG A 75 -8.04 -36.31 15.04
CA ARG A 75 -7.97 -37.27 13.92
C ARG A 75 -6.68 -38.11 13.90
N GLN A 76 -6.21 -38.56 15.06
CA GLN A 76 -4.98 -39.35 15.18
C GLN A 76 -5.05 -40.64 14.37
N ASP A 77 -6.23 -41.29 14.36
CA ASP A 77 -6.49 -42.53 13.62
C ASP A 77 -7.10 -42.25 12.22
N GLY A 78 -7.20 -41.01 11.81
CA GLY A 78 -7.85 -40.57 10.59
C GLY A 78 -6.89 -39.95 9.58
N ASN A 79 -7.36 -39.81 8.35
CA ASN A 79 -6.59 -39.15 7.30
C ASN A 79 -6.73 -37.64 7.40
N LEU A 80 -5.73 -36.97 8.02
CA LEU A 80 -5.68 -35.51 8.11
C LEU A 80 -5.70 -34.80 6.74
N GLN A 81 -5.07 -35.37 5.73
CA GLN A 81 -5.02 -34.81 4.39
C GLN A 81 -6.41 -34.76 3.72
N HIS A 82 -7.35 -35.58 4.20
CA HIS A 82 -8.74 -35.55 3.71
C HIS A 82 -9.43 -34.20 4.02
N LEU A 83 -9.00 -33.49 5.08
CA LEU A 83 -9.49 -32.15 5.43
C LEU A 83 -9.29 -31.15 4.30
N LYS A 84 -8.25 -31.31 3.48
CA LYS A 84 -8.05 -30.44 2.29
C LYS A 84 -9.22 -30.56 1.30
N LYS A 85 -9.84 -31.73 1.19
CA LYS A 85 -11.01 -31.93 0.33
C LYS A 85 -12.31 -31.47 1.01
N GLU A 86 -12.41 -31.68 2.31
CA GLU A 86 -13.60 -31.32 3.07
C GLU A 86 -13.76 -29.79 3.15
N ILE A 87 -12.67 -29.03 3.40
CA ILE A 87 -12.72 -27.58 3.54
C ILE A 87 -13.18 -26.87 2.26
N VAL A 88 -12.84 -27.42 1.09
CA VAL A 88 -13.23 -26.91 -0.24
C VAL A 88 -14.75 -26.79 -0.39
N GLY A 89 -15.51 -27.68 0.25
CA GLY A 89 -16.97 -27.68 0.16
C GLY A 89 -17.64 -26.47 0.84
N GLY A 90 -16.97 -25.86 1.80
CA GLY A 90 -17.49 -24.68 2.52
C GLY A 90 -16.83 -23.37 2.15
N THR A 91 -15.73 -23.39 1.39
CA THR A 91 -15.00 -22.18 0.97
C THR A 91 -15.42 -21.73 -0.42
N ASN A 92 -15.36 -20.41 -0.66
CA ASN A 92 -15.42 -19.88 -2.03
C ASN A 92 -14.08 -20.14 -2.74
N GLU A 93 -14.05 -19.92 -4.07
CA GLU A 93 -12.87 -20.11 -4.94
C GLU A 93 -12.20 -21.51 -4.78
N ARG A 94 -12.90 -22.46 -4.16
CA ARG A 94 -12.37 -23.81 -3.83
C ARG A 94 -11.08 -23.73 -3.02
N ALA A 95 -10.94 -22.73 -2.15
CA ALA A 95 -9.77 -22.54 -1.32
C ALA A 95 -9.58 -23.72 -0.35
N THR A 96 -8.32 -24.12 -0.17
CA THR A 96 -7.93 -25.23 0.71
C THR A 96 -6.62 -24.97 1.41
N PHE A 97 -6.28 -25.78 2.42
CA PHE A 97 -4.99 -25.69 3.11
C PHE A 97 -3.82 -25.87 2.13
N MET A 98 -2.80 -25.04 2.25
CA MET A 98 -1.54 -25.22 1.52
C MET A 98 -0.93 -26.57 1.89
N GLU A 99 -0.81 -26.83 3.21
CA GLU A 99 -0.37 -28.11 3.75
C GLU A 99 -0.94 -28.32 5.15
N ILE A 100 -1.00 -29.60 5.58
CA ILE A 100 -1.36 -30.02 6.93
C ILE A 100 -0.21 -30.89 7.43
N TYR A 101 0.46 -30.43 8.46
CA TYR A 101 1.61 -31.09 9.03
C TYR A 101 1.25 -31.82 10.33
N GLU A 102 1.87 -32.94 10.52
CA GLU A 102 1.86 -33.68 11.76
C GLU A 102 3.29 -33.87 12.22
N LEU A 103 3.61 -33.44 13.43
CA LEU A 103 4.98 -33.48 13.96
C LEU A 103 4.98 -33.76 15.47
N ILE A 104 6.12 -34.16 15.99
CA ILE A 104 6.32 -34.36 17.42
C ILE A 104 7.20 -33.22 17.96
N MET A 105 6.70 -32.51 18.97
CA MET A 105 7.44 -31.49 19.70
C MET A 105 7.39 -31.78 21.18
N ASP A 106 8.56 -31.86 21.83
CA ASP A 106 8.70 -32.16 23.26
C ASP A 106 7.94 -33.44 23.70
N GLY A 107 7.90 -34.45 22.83
CA GLY A 107 7.18 -35.71 23.06
C GLY A 107 5.66 -35.66 22.79
N HIS A 108 5.13 -34.50 22.36
CA HIS A 108 3.71 -34.30 22.11
C HIS A 108 3.43 -34.13 20.61
N ARG A 109 2.33 -34.73 20.15
CA ARG A 109 1.86 -34.59 18.77
C ARG A 109 1.24 -33.24 18.54
N ILE A 110 1.71 -32.51 17.52
CA ILE A 110 1.20 -31.23 17.07
C ILE A 110 0.64 -31.39 15.65
N VAL A 111 -0.51 -30.77 15.37
CA VAL A 111 -1.07 -30.68 14.03
C VAL A 111 -1.07 -29.21 13.62
N ALA A 112 -0.38 -28.89 12.52
CA ALA A 112 -0.27 -27.52 12.03
C ALA A 112 -0.89 -27.37 10.64
N PHE A 113 -1.89 -26.50 10.53
CA PHE A 113 -2.60 -26.18 9.29
C PHE A 113 -2.00 -24.93 8.68
N GLN A 114 -1.38 -25.04 7.52
CA GLN A 114 -0.88 -23.94 6.72
C GLN A 114 -2.01 -23.40 5.84
N ILE A 115 -2.44 -22.18 6.10
CA ILE A 115 -3.59 -21.54 5.46
C ILE A 115 -3.06 -20.52 4.45
N PRO A 116 -3.55 -20.55 3.18
CA PRO A 116 -3.19 -19.52 2.21
C PRO A 116 -3.84 -18.18 2.56
N PRO A 117 -3.22 -17.04 2.18
CA PRO A 117 -3.91 -15.77 2.19
C PRO A 117 -5.13 -15.82 1.26
N ALA A 118 -6.16 -15.07 1.58
CA ALA A 118 -7.30 -14.88 0.68
C ALA A 118 -6.82 -14.38 -0.69
N THR A 119 -7.52 -14.74 -1.73
CA THR A 119 -7.23 -14.26 -3.09
C THR A 119 -7.38 -12.74 -3.14
N ARG A 120 -6.48 -12.05 -3.81
CA ARG A 120 -6.60 -10.60 -4.00
C ARG A 120 -7.96 -10.24 -4.56
N GLY A 121 -8.62 -9.27 -3.95
CA GLY A 121 -9.93 -8.79 -4.34
C GLY A 121 -11.11 -9.65 -3.87
N ILE A 122 -10.86 -10.84 -3.34
CA ILE A 122 -11.91 -11.80 -2.99
C ILE A 122 -11.69 -12.28 -1.56
N PRO A 123 -12.46 -11.79 -0.57
CA PRO A 123 -12.40 -12.35 0.77
C PRO A 123 -12.71 -13.85 0.77
N THR A 124 -11.92 -14.62 1.50
CA THR A 124 -12.22 -16.03 1.72
C THR A 124 -13.45 -16.16 2.62
N THR A 125 -14.43 -16.96 2.20
CA THR A 125 -15.64 -17.23 3.00
C THR A 125 -15.69 -18.66 3.48
N TRP A 126 -16.44 -18.88 4.57
CA TRP A 126 -16.85 -20.19 5.05
C TRP A 126 -18.37 -20.26 5.11
N ASN A 127 -18.97 -21.20 4.36
CA ASN A 127 -20.42 -21.33 4.20
C ASN A 127 -21.11 -20.00 3.85
N GLY A 128 -20.49 -19.23 2.94
CA GLY A 128 -21.02 -17.96 2.43
C GLY A 128 -20.76 -16.73 3.31
N ALA A 129 -20.20 -16.87 4.50
CA ALA A 129 -19.82 -15.76 5.36
C ALA A 129 -18.31 -15.58 5.42
N ALA A 130 -17.82 -14.35 5.32
CA ALA A 130 -16.41 -14.01 5.55
C ALA A 130 -16.17 -13.72 7.03
N TYR A 131 -15.03 -14.16 7.55
CA TYR A 131 -14.65 -13.99 8.94
C TYR A 131 -13.34 -13.22 9.07
N ALA A 132 -13.19 -12.53 10.21
CA ALA A 132 -11.97 -11.90 10.71
C ALA A 132 -11.65 -12.43 12.11
N ARG A 133 -10.47 -12.06 12.58
CA ARG A 133 -10.11 -12.21 13.99
C ARG A 133 -10.33 -10.89 14.72
N GLU A 134 -10.84 -11.02 15.95
CA GLU A 134 -10.94 -9.94 16.92
C GLU A 134 -10.52 -10.51 18.27
N ASP A 135 -9.31 -10.16 18.68
CA ASP A 135 -8.62 -10.75 19.83
C ASP A 135 -8.56 -12.30 19.72
N GLU A 136 -9.13 -13.01 20.69
CA GLU A 136 -9.14 -14.49 20.74
C GLU A 136 -10.34 -15.14 20.00
N SER A 137 -11.22 -14.33 19.38
CA SER A 137 -12.45 -14.82 18.75
C SER A 137 -12.49 -14.62 17.25
N THR A 138 -13.38 -15.35 16.55
CA THR A 138 -13.72 -15.09 15.17
C THR A 138 -15.00 -14.27 15.11
N CYS A 139 -15.00 -13.17 14.36
CA CYS A 139 -16.16 -12.33 14.09
C CYS A 139 -16.46 -12.29 12.57
N PRO A 140 -17.63 -11.83 12.14
CA PRO A 140 -17.86 -11.49 10.75
C PRO A 140 -16.82 -10.47 10.27
N LEU A 141 -16.32 -10.63 9.04
CA LEU A 141 -15.33 -9.70 8.48
C LEU A 141 -15.95 -8.29 8.37
N PRO A 142 -15.38 -7.27 9.06
CA PRO A 142 -15.86 -5.89 9.00
C PRO A 142 -15.82 -5.31 7.58
N MET A 143 -16.71 -4.37 7.28
CA MET A 143 -16.84 -3.81 5.92
C MET A 143 -15.58 -3.08 5.45
N ASP A 144 -14.89 -2.38 6.33
CA ASP A 144 -13.60 -1.73 6.04
C ASP A 144 -12.53 -2.75 5.59
N LYS A 145 -12.44 -3.91 6.26
CA LYS A 145 -11.56 -5.02 5.87
C LYS A 145 -12.02 -5.68 4.55
N VAL A 146 -13.33 -5.80 4.30
CA VAL A 146 -13.86 -6.26 3.01
C VAL A 146 -13.42 -5.32 1.89
N ASP A 147 -13.57 -4.00 2.10
CA ASP A 147 -13.22 -2.99 1.11
C ASP A 147 -11.69 -2.96 0.89
N LEU A 148 -10.91 -3.19 1.94
CA LEU A 148 -9.45 -3.30 1.84
C LEU A 148 -9.04 -4.48 0.92
N ILE A 149 -9.64 -5.67 1.11
CA ILE A 149 -9.36 -6.84 0.24
C ILE A 149 -9.84 -6.56 -1.19
N ARG A 150 -11.05 -6.03 -1.37
CA ARG A 150 -11.63 -5.74 -2.69
C ARG A 150 -10.82 -4.72 -3.47
N SER A 151 -10.29 -3.71 -2.81
CA SER A 151 -9.49 -2.65 -3.43
C SER A 151 -8.17 -3.15 -4.03
N GLN A 152 -7.70 -4.34 -3.61
CA GLN A 152 -6.45 -4.94 -4.12
C GLN A 152 -6.51 -5.37 -5.60
N VAL A 153 -7.70 -5.54 -6.16
CA VAL A 153 -7.94 -5.92 -7.56
C VAL A 153 -8.75 -4.85 -8.28
N GLY A 154 -8.95 -3.72 -7.63
CA GLY A 154 -9.62 -2.56 -8.23
C GLY A 154 -8.99 -2.24 -9.58
N ILE A 155 -9.82 -1.98 -10.57
CA ILE A 155 -9.41 -1.35 -11.83
C ILE A 155 -8.60 -0.14 -11.42
N ASP A 156 -7.37 -0.04 -11.89
CA ASP A 156 -6.54 1.13 -11.62
C ASP A 156 -7.25 2.38 -12.15
N TRP A 157 -7.99 3.05 -11.26
CA TRP A 157 -8.82 4.20 -11.60
C TRP A 157 -8.01 5.27 -12.33
N SER A 158 -6.73 5.42 -11.99
CA SER A 158 -5.87 6.40 -12.64
C SER A 158 -5.65 6.11 -14.14
N LYS A 159 -5.86 4.87 -14.58
CA LYS A 159 -5.76 4.42 -15.97
C LYS A 159 -7.05 4.60 -16.76
N GLU A 160 -8.19 4.78 -16.11
CA GLU A 160 -9.47 4.90 -16.78
C GLU A 160 -9.49 6.07 -17.75
N ILE A 161 -10.12 5.84 -18.90
CA ILE A 161 -10.30 6.86 -19.93
C ILE A 161 -11.51 7.71 -19.55
N VAL A 162 -11.32 9.03 -19.56
CA VAL A 162 -12.38 9.97 -19.26
C VAL A 162 -13.20 10.24 -20.53
N GLU A 163 -14.46 9.81 -20.51
CA GLU A 163 -15.35 10.05 -21.63
C GLU A 163 -15.65 11.54 -21.83
N GLY A 164 -15.64 11.96 -23.07
CA GLY A 164 -15.87 13.37 -23.43
C GLY A 164 -14.65 14.29 -23.24
N ALA A 165 -13.58 13.82 -22.58
CA ALA A 165 -12.36 14.60 -22.45
C ALA A 165 -11.57 14.65 -23.77
N THR A 166 -11.03 15.82 -24.06
CA THR A 166 -10.22 16.11 -25.24
C THR A 166 -8.86 16.67 -24.86
N PHE A 167 -7.97 16.85 -25.83
CA PHE A 167 -6.66 17.48 -25.59
C PHE A 167 -6.80 18.94 -25.15
N GLU A 168 -7.91 19.61 -25.48
CA GLU A 168 -8.21 20.99 -25.08
C GLU A 168 -8.47 21.12 -23.58
N ASP A 169 -8.80 20.02 -22.89
CA ASP A 169 -8.98 19.99 -21.45
C ASP A 169 -7.65 19.98 -20.68
N LEU A 170 -6.52 19.81 -21.39
CA LEU A 170 -5.20 19.86 -20.80
C LEU A 170 -4.63 21.28 -20.81
N ASP A 171 -3.94 21.65 -19.75
CA ASP A 171 -3.24 22.93 -19.61
C ASP A 171 -1.98 22.96 -20.49
N PRO A 172 -1.84 23.93 -21.41
CA PRO A 172 -0.70 23.99 -22.34
C PRO A 172 0.65 24.18 -21.62
N GLU A 173 0.68 24.89 -20.49
CA GLU A 173 1.90 25.10 -19.71
C GLU A 173 2.30 23.77 -19.05
N ALA A 174 1.35 23.05 -18.46
CA ALA A 174 1.58 21.74 -17.88
C ALA A 174 2.07 20.72 -18.92
N VAL A 175 1.49 20.69 -20.12
CA VAL A 175 1.93 19.85 -21.24
C VAL A 175 3.37 20.19 -21.66
N SER A 176 3.68 21.48 -21.79
CA SER A 176 5.03 21.96 -22.13
C SER A 176 6.04 21.57 -21.03
N TYR A 177 5.66 21.70 -19.77
CA TYR A 177 6.51 21.32 -18.64
C TYR A 177 6.71 19.80 -18.57
N ALA A 178 5.66 19.01 -18.77
CA ALA A 178 5.74 17.56 -18.87
C ALA A 178 6.73 17.12 -19.98
N ARG A 179 6.71 17.78 -21.15
CA ARG A 179 7.66 17.53 -22.24
C ARG A 179 9.10 17.76 -21.80
N LYS A 180 9.39 18.85 -21.11
CA LYS A 180 10.75 19.16 -20.61
C LYS A 180 11.23 18.06 -19.65
N LEU A 181 10.38 17.67 -18.71
CA LEU A 181 10.69 16.63 -17.73
C LEU A 181 10.89 15.26 -18.38
N PHE A 182 10.02 14.87 -19.32
CA PHE A 182 10.13 13.63 -20.06
C PHE A 182 11.45 13.54 -20.84
N ILE A 183 11.80 14.60 -21.58
CA ILE A 183 13.08 14.67 -22.33
C ILE A 183 14.26 14.57 -21.36
N ARG A 184 14.22 15.28 -20.21
CA ARG A 184 15.27 15.20 -19.18
C ARG A 184 15.47 13.77 -18.68
N LYS A 185 14.39 13.02 -18.40
CA LYS A 185 14.43 11.63 -17.97
C LYS A 185 15.00 10.71 -19.04
N GLN A 186 14.59 10.90 -20.31
CA GLN A 186 15.07 10.06 -21.43
C GLN A 186 16.54 10.36 -21.76
N ASN A 187 17.01 11.58 -21.66
CA ASN A 187 18.42 11.96 -21.87
C ASN A 187 19.33 11.33 -20.81
N ALA A 188 18.88 11.24 -19.56
CA ALA A 188 19.58 10.50 -18.50
C ALA A 188 19.74 9.01 -18.87
N SER A 189 18.87 8.47 -19.74
CA SER A 189 18.88 7.08 -20.24
C SER A 189 19.58 6.91 -21.60
N LYS A 190 20.36 7.92 -22.07
CA LYS A 190 21.15 7.91 -23.33
C LYS A 190 20.33 7.70 -24.62
N LYS A 191 19.09 8.14 -24.70
CA LYS A 191 18.30 8.13 -25.95
C LYS A 191 18.56 9.38 -26.78
N SER A 192 18.47 9.25 -28.12
CA SER A 192 18.68 10.37 -29.05
C SER A 192 17.70 11.51 -28.81
N THR A 193 18.20 12.68 -28.44
CA THR A 193 17.44 13.89 -28.13
C THR A 193 16.65 14.41 -29.34
N ASP A 194 17.21 14.30 -30.55
CA ASP A 194 16.59 14.81 -31.79
C ASP A 194 15.25 14.14 -32.12
N MET A 195 15.14 12.85 -31.86
CA MET A 195 13.87 12.10 -32.01
C MET A 195 12.81 12.55 -31.02
N LEU A 196 13.21 12.84 -29.79
CA LEU A 196 12.29 13.28 -28.72
C LEU A 196 11.74 14.70 -28.96
N LEU A 197 12.57 15.58 -29.54
CA LEU A 197 12.18 16.95 -29.85
C LEU A 197 11.18 17.04 -31.01
N LYS A 198 11.23 16.10 -31.97
CA LYS A 198 10.31 16.05 -33.12
C LYS A 198 8.98 15.39 -32.85
N MET A 199 8.82 14.78 -31.68
CA MET A 199 7.62 14.03 -31.30
C MET A 199 6.44 15.00 -31.01
N SER A 200 5.24 14.66 -31.49
CA SER A 200 4.04 15.42 -31.11
C SER A 200 3.74 15.30 -29.62
N ASP A 201 2.96 16.22 -29.05
CA ASP A 201 2.57 16.15 -27.65
C ASP A 201 1.80 14.87 -27.34
N ILE A 202 0.88 14.45 -28.21
CA ILE A 202 0.11 13.21 -28.06
C ILE A 202 1.03 11.99 -28.04
N GLU A 203 2.01 11.91 -28.93
CA GLU A 203 2.97 10.80 -28.95
C GLU A 203 3.84 10.79 -27.69
N MET A 204 4.30 11.95 -27.25
CA MET A 204 5.09 12.10 -26.04
C MET A 204 4.30 11.67 -24.81
N LEU A 205 3.07 12.13 -24.65
CA LEU A 205 2.20 11.81 -23.53
C LEU A 205 1.79 10.33 -23.52
N ASN A 206 1.59 9.71 -24.68
CA ASN A 206 1.40 8.24 -24.79
C ASN A 206 2.64 7.50 -24.29
N LYS A 207 3.85 7.92 -24.69
CA LYS A 207 5.12 7.28 -24.26
C LYS A 207 5.42 7.55 -22.79
N ALA A 208 5.01 8.69 -22.27
CA ALA A 208 5.09 9.00 -20.85
C ALA A 208 4.13 8.17 -20.00
N GLY A 209 3.16 7.46 -20.61
CA GLY A 209 2.15 6.69 -19.91
C GLY A 209 1.08 7.58 -19.28
N ILE A 210 0.78 8.72 -19.89
CA ILE A 210 -0.24 9.69 -19.45
C ILE A 210 -1.51 9.51 -20.27
N LEU A 211 -1.38 9.29 -21.57
CA LEU A 211 -2.49 8.97 -22.47
C LEU A 211 -2.50 7.48 -22.83
N ILE A 212 -3.65 6.99 -23.27
CA ILE A 212 -3.81 5.66 -23.85
C ILE A 212 -4.37 5.79 -25.26
N LYS A 213 -3.54 5.51 -26.27
CA LYS A 213 -3.91 5.65 -27.69
C LYS A 213 -4.47 7.04 -28.04
N GLY A 214 -3.87 8.08 -27.47
CA GLY A 214 -4.30 9.46 -27.64
C GLY A 214 -5.54 9.89 -26.83
N ARG A 215 -6.12 8.98 -26.04
CA ARG A 215 -7.31 9.25 -25.21
C ARG A 215 -6.88 9.74 -23.83
N ILE A 216 -7.61 10.71 -23.30
CA ILE A 216 -7.37 11.32 -22.00
C ILE A 216 -7.72 10.33 -20.89
N THR A 217 -6.83 10.17 -19.93
CA THR A 217 -7.03 9.32 -18.73
C THR A 217 -7.22 10.18 -17.49
N ASN A 218 -7.67 9.59 -16.38
CA ASN A 218 -7.69 10.27 -15.09
C ASN A 218 -6.31 10.81 -14.70
N THR A 219 -5.23 10.06 -14.99
CA THR A 219 -3.85 10.54 -14.80
C THR A 219 -3.56 11.82 -15.59
N ALA A 220 -4.02 11.90 -16.85
CA ALA A 220 -3.81 13.07 -17.67
C ALA A 220 -4.50 14.31 -17.07
N LEU A 221 -5.73 14.18 -16.60
CA LEU A 221 -6.45 15.28 -15.97
C LEU A 221 -5.83 15.68 -14.63
N ILE A 222 -5.47 14.71 -13.77
CA ILE A 222 -4.83 15.02 -12.47
C ILE A 222 -3.55 15.83 -12.67
N LEU A 223 -2.67 15.37 -13.56
CA LEU A 223 -1.35 15.95 -13.72
C LEU A 223 -1.34 17.19 -14.61
N LEU A 224 -2.18 17.22 -15.66
CA LEU A 224 -2.11 18.19 -16.74
C LEU A 224 -3.43 18.91 -17.02
N GLY A 225 -4.55 18.52 -16.41
CA GLY A 225 -5.87 19.08 -16.68
C GLY A 225 -5.99 20.53 -16.22
N LYS A 226 -6.74 21.33 -16.95
CA LYS A 226 -7.13 22.69 -16.55
C LYS A 226 -8.09 22.62 -15.36
N GLU A 227 -8.10 23.64 -14.52
CA GLU A 227 -9.02 23.73 -13.37
C GLU A 227 -10.50 23.70 -13.84
N GLU A 228 -10.84 24.42 -14.91
CA GLU A 228 -12.18 24.44 -15.49
C GLU A 228 -12.65 23.08 -16.00
N SER A 229 -11.73 22.15 -16.33
CA SER A 229 -12.05 20.79 -16.77
C SER A 229 -12.39 19.83 -15.60
N SER A 230 -12.47 20.35 -14.37
CA SER A 230 -12.89 19.58 -13.19
C SER A 230 -14.33 19.02 -13.28
N TYR A 231 -15.19 19.58 -14.14
CA TYR A 231 -16.51 19.01 -14.41
C TYR A 231 -16.44 17.56 -14.90
N LEU A 232 -15.33 17.15 -15.52
CA LEU A 232 -15.08 15.77 -15.94
C LEU A 232 -14.90 14.78 -14.76
N PHE A 233 -14.70 15.28 -13.56
CA PHE A 233 -14.66 14.55 -12.30
C PHE A 233 -15.94 14.75 -11.45
N ASP A 234 -17.07 15.02 -12.08
CA ASP A 234 -18.34 15.30 -11.36
C ASP A 234 -18.19 16.38 -10.29
N GLY A 235 -17.42 17.43 -10.60
CA GLY A 235 -17.17 18.55 -9.70
C GLY A 235 -16.16 18.31 -8.58
N PHE A 236 -15.52 17.15 -8.55
CA PHE A 236 -14.34 16.93 -7.70
C PHE A 236 -13.12 17.59 -8.34
N ILE A 237 -12.37 18.35 -7.55
CA ILE A 237 -11.14 19.01 -8.03
C ILE A 237 -9.95 18.39 -7.29
N PRO A 238 -9.07 17.64 -7.99
CA PRO A 238 -7.79 17.23 -7.43
C PRO A 238 -7.00 18.47 -6.99
N ARG A 239 -6.69 18.56 -5.69
CA ARG A 239 -6.02 19.74 -5.12
C ARG A 239 -5.09 19.40 -3.98
N ILE A 240 -4.11 20.31 -3.78
CA ILE A 240 -3.28 20.34 -2.60
C ILE A 240 -3.66 21.60 -1.82
N THR A 241 -3.92 21.44 -0.53
CA THR A 241 -4.19 22.57 0.37
C THR A 241 -3.00 22.75 1.29
N TRP A 242 -2.35 23.88 1.23
CA TRP A 242 -1.36 24.27 2.23
C TRP A 242 -2.04 25.10 3.33
N THR A 243 -1.75 24.79 4.58
CA THR A 243 -2.28 25.49 5.75
C THR A 243 -1.16 25.77 6.72
N LEU A 244 -0.99 27.04 7.09
CA LEU A 244 -0.03 27.50 8.07
C LEU A 244 -0.70 27.71 9.41
N TYR A 245 -0.15 27.11 10.46
CA TYR A 245 -0.63 27.26 11.83
C TYR A 245 0.27 28.17 12.66
N ASN A 246 -0.36 28.87 13.61
CA ASN A 246 0.36 29.57 14.68
C ASN A 246 0.76 28.60 15.79
N GLY A 247 1.69 29.00 16.67
CA GLY A 247 2.13 28.20 17.81
C GLY A 247 1.01 27.80 18.80
N ASN A 248 -0.15 28.47 18.76
CA ASN A 248 -1.33 28.13 19.54
C ASN A 248 -2.32 27.19 18.79
N GLY A 249 -1.95 26.67 17.61
CA GLY A 249 -2.76 25.76 16.81
C GLY A 249 -3.88 26.42 15.99
N THR A 250 -3.93 27.75 15.92
CA THR A 250 -4.90 28.45 15.05
C THR A 250 -4.34 28.62 13.65
N VAL A 251 -5.23 28.59 12.64
CA VAL A 251 -4.87 28.81 11.25
C VAL A 251 -4.44 30.27 11.07
N LYS A 252 -3.24 30.47 10.52
CA LYS A 252 -2.67 31.78 10.17
C LYS A 252 -2.88 32.13 8.71
N ALA A 253 -2.74 31.17 7.82
CA ALA A 253 -2.93 31.32 6.39
C ALA A 253 -3.26 29.98 5.77
N TYR A 254 -3.91 29.97 4.61
CA TYR A 254 -4.08 28.79 3.78
C TYR A 254 -4.18 29.17 2.31
N GLU A 255 -3.86 28.20 1.44
CA GLU A 255 -3.99 28.37 0.00
C GLU A 255 -4.31 27.02 -0.65
N HIS A 256 -5.15 27.07 -1.69
CA HIS A 256 -5.50 25.91 -2.49
C HIS A 256 -4.75 25.93 -3.81
N PHE A 257 -4.19 24.80 -4.18
CA PHE A 257 -3.50 24.56 -5.44
C PHE A 257 -4.25 23.46 -6.19
N ASP A 258 -5.09 23.89 -7.11
CA ASP A 258 -5.90 23.00 -7.91
C ASP A 258 -5.09 22.36 -9.05
N MET A 259 -5.67 21.35 -9.73
CA MET A 259 -5.03 20.79 -10.92
C MET A 259 -4.71 21.89 -11.94
N PRO A 260 -3.64 21.75 -12.74
CA PRO A 260 -2.78 20.57 -12.92
C PRO A 260 -1.77 20.38 -11.79
N LEU A 261 -1.80 19.20 -11.15
CA LEU A 261 -0.93 18.93 -9.99
C LEU A 261 0.55 18.93 -10.34
N LEU A 262 0.92 18.70 -11.60
CA LEU A 262 2.32 18.80 -12.05
C LEU A 262 2.90 20.21 -11.80
N LEU A 263 2.11 21.25 -12.01
CA LEU A 263 2.52 22.64 -11.75
C LEU A 263 2.30 23.05 -10.30
N ALA A 264 1.35 22.41 -9.61
CA ALA A 264 1.02 22.74 -8.23
C ALA A 264 2.18 22.43 -7.27
N VAL A 265 2.96 21.36 -7.50
CA VAL A 265 4.07 20.92 -6.62
C VAL A 265 5.07 22.03 -6.34
N ASP A 266 5.55 22.70 -7.39
CA ASP A 266 6.54 23.79 -7.24
C ASP A 266 5.94 25.02 -6.56
N LYS A 267 4.65 25.32 -6.85
CA LYS A 267 3.92 26.42 -6.20
C LYS A 267 3.74 26.16 -4.69
N VAL A 268 3.34 24.94 -4.31
CA VAL A 268 3.21 24.53 -2.90
C VAL A 268 4.55 24.64 -2.18
N TYR A 269 5.62 24.11 -2.78
CA TYR A 269 6.96 24.21 -2.20
C TYR A 269 7.37 25.66 -1.93
N SER A 270 7.05 26.59 -2.83
CA SER A 270 7.38 28.01 -2.68
C SER A 270 6.65 28.70 -1.51
N LYS A 271 5.58 28.10 -0.96
CA LYS A 271 4.83 28.63 0.19
C LYS A 271 5.42 28.21 1.52
N ILE A 272 6.14 27.10 1.57
CA ILE A 272 6.75 26.58 2.80
C ILE A 272 7.81 27.56 3.27
N ARG A 273 7.75 27.93 4.55
CA ARG A 273 8.76 28.76 5.22
C ARG A 273 9.96 27.91 5.51
N ASN A 274 10.83 27.77 4.54
CA ASN A 274 12.04 26.95 4.69
C ASN A 274 13.18 27.84 5.21
N GLU A 275 13.29 27.95 6.53
CA GLU A 275 14.27 28.78 7.19
C GLU A 275 15.70 28.22 7.04
N LYS A 276 16.66 29.14 6.94
CA LYS A 276 18.08 28.80 6.95
C LYS A 276 18.61 28.83 8.37
N TYR A 277 19.23 27.73 8.77
CA TYR A 277 19.96 27.64 10.02
C TYR A 277 21.46 27.75 9.77
N ARG A 278 22.14 28.48 10.67
CA ARG A 278 23.60 28.52 10.72
C ARG A 278 24.06 27.70 11.92
N TYR A 279 24.95 26.78 11.67
CA TYR A 279 25.56 25.98 12.72
C TYR A 279 27.07 25.82 12.49
N ILE A 280 27.83 25.58 13.54
CA ILE A 280 29.26 25.30 13.45
C ILE A 280 29.42 23.78 13.42
N ALA A 281 29.79 23.23 12.26
CA ALA A 281 30.00 21.81 12.08
C ALA A 281 31.37 21.39 12.58
N GLY A 282 31.43 20.81 13.79
CA GLY A 282 32.64 20.19 14.34
C GLY A 282 33.71 21.15 14.88
N GLN A 283 34.82 20.57 15.37
CA GLN A 283 35.90 21.31 16.02
C GLN A 283 36.96 21.89 15.07
N GLN A 284 36.79 21.73 13.76
CA GLN A 284 37.85 22.07 12.79
C GLN A 284 37.69 23.38 12.05
N THR A 285 36.53 24.04 12.15
CA THR A 285 36.26 25.30 11.47
C THR A 285 35.49 26.26 12.37
N LEU A 286 35.89 27.56 12.33
CA LEU A 286 35.15 28.64 12.97
C LEU A 286 34.11 29.28 12.05
N PHE A 287 34.01 28.82 10.81
CA PHE A 287 33.01 29.32 9.85
C PHE A 287 31.74 28.51 9.99
N PRO A 288 30.58 29.17 10.13
CA PRO A 288 29.29 28.46 10.18
C PRO A 288 28.92 27.91 8.80
N ASP A 289 28.44 26.69 8.82
CA ASP A 289 27.71 26.10 7.67
C ASP A 289 26.25 26.55 7.69
N GLU A 290 25.65 26.65 6.52
CA GLU A 290 24.23 26.96 6.37
C GLU A 290 23.47 25.74 5.86
N THR A 291 22.36 25.41 6.48
CA THR A 291 21.42 24.40 6.00
C THR A 291 19.99 24.92 6.04
N TYR A 292 19.13 24.35 5.21
CA TYR A 292 17.70 24.62 5.28
C TYR A 292 17.04 23.71 6.33
N GLN A 293 15.94 24.18 6.92
CA GLN A 293 15.13 23.38 7.85
C GLN A 293 14.64 22.10 7.20
N TYR A 294 14.21 22.19 5.95
CA TYR A 294 13.73 21.07 5.16
C TYR A 294 14.52 20.97 3.86
N GLU A 295 15.04 19.79 3.56
CA GLU A 295 15.66 19.52 2.27
C GLU A 295 14.62 19.49 1.16
N ALA A 296 14.88 20.23 0.07
CA ALA A 296 13.94 20.37 -1.04
C ALA A 296 13.54 19.01 -1.66
N ASP A 297 14.51 18.10 -1.79
CA ASP A 297 14.28 16.77 -2.37
C ASP A 297 13.37 15.92 -1.47
N VAL A 298 13.50 16.02 -0.14
CA VAL A 298 12.64 15.31 0.81
C VAL A 298 11.20 15.83 0.74
N VAL A 299 11.00 17.15 0.76
CA VAL A 299 9.67 17.75 0.65
C VAL A 299 9.01 17.36 -0.67
N LYS A 300 9.76 17.42 -1.77
CA LYS A 300 9.28 17.03 -3.10
C LYS A 300 8.89 15.56 -3.13
N GLU A 301 9.71 14.67 -2.59
CA GLU A 301 9.45 13.22 -2.52
C GLU A 301 8.15 12.95 -1.77
N VAL A 302 7.98 13.51 -0.56
CA VAL A 302 6.78 13.30 0.26
C VAL A 302 5.53 13.84 -0.42
N LEU A 303 5.61 15.04 -1.02
CA LEU A 303 4.47 15.64 -1.72
C LEU A 303 4.05 14.83 -2.95
N ASN A 304 5.02 14.37 -3.74
CA ASN A 304 4.76 13.50 -4.88
C ASN A 304 4.20 12.15 -4.45
N ASN A 305 4.65 11.60 -3.33
CA ASN A 305 4.10 10.37 -2.76
C ASN A 305 2.63 10.57 -2.34
N CYS A 306 2.26 11.72 -1.78
CA CYS A 306 0.85 12.04 -1.51
C CYS A 306 0.01 12.03 -2.80
N ILE A 307 0.52 12.60 -3.90
CA ILE A 307 -0.16 12.58 -5.20
C ILE A 307 -0.29 11.14 -5.73
N ALA A 308 0.79 10.37 -5.69
CA ALA A 308 0.84 9.01 -6.21
C ALA A 308 -0.09 8.04 -5.46
N HIS A 309 -0.22 8.20 -4.14
CA HIS A 309 -0.91 7.25 -3.26
C HIS A 309 -2.30 7.69 -2.80
N SER A 310 -2.73 8.93 -3.12
CA SER A 310 -4.06 9.41 -2.78
C SER A 310 -5.17 8.54 -3.39
N ASN A 311 -6.23 8.31 -2.61
CA ASN A 311 -7.44 7.66 -3.12
C ASN A 311 -8.40 8.70 -3.72
N TYR A 312 -8.26 8.96 -5.00
CA TYR A 312 -9.08 9.94 -5.71
C TYR A 312 -10.55 9.54 -5.83
N GLN A 313 -10.86 8.24 -5.73
CA GLN A 313 -12.26 7.75 -5.74
C GLN A 313 -13.03 8.18 -4.49
N LEU A 314 -12.33 8.43 -3.37
CA LEU A 314 -12.92 8.99 -2.15
C LEU A 314 -13.07 10.53 -2.22
N ARG A 315 -12.72 11.15 -3.35
CA ARG A 315 -12.74 12.62 -3.53
C ARG A 315 -11.90 13.35 -2.47
N GLY A 316 -10.85 12.68 -2.00
CA GLY A 316 -9.99 13.15 -0.94
C GLY A 316 -9.06 14.26 -1.40
N LYS A 317 -8.70 15.12 -0.46
CA LYS A 317 -7.76 16.23 -0.67
C LYS A 317 -6.38 15.83 -0.15
N ILE A 318 -5.34 16.41 -0.73
CA ILE A 318 -4.00 16.37 -0.18
C ILE A 318 -3.83 17.62 0.67
N ASN A 319 -3.50 17.45 1.96
CA ASN A 319 -3.27 18.56 2.86
C ASN A 319 -1.80 18.58 3.28
N LEU A 320 -1.20 19.77 3.22
CA LEU A 320 0.10 20.08 3.78
C LEU A 320 -0.12 21.09 4.91
N GLU A 321 0.09 20.63 6.12
CA GLU A 321 -0.02 21.46 7.33
C GLU A 321 1.38 21.86 7.80
N GLU A 322 1.61 23.15 7.89
CA GLU A 322 2.87 23.74 8.31
C GLU A 322 2.74 24.30 9.72
N PHE A 323 3.51 23.77 10.63
CA PHE A 323 3.69 24.23 11.99
C PHE A 323 5.04 24.94 12.14
N GLU A 324 5.35 25.42 13.33
CA GLU A 324 6.64 26.08 13.60
C GLU A 324 7.83 25.12 13.54
N ASP A 325 7.60 23.86 13.90
CA ASP A 325 8.63 22.84 14.09
C ASP A 325 8.55 21.66 13.10
N ARG A 326 7.46 21.56 12.33
CA ARG A 326 7.22 20.41 11.45
C ARG A 326 6.30 20.69 10.28
N LEU A 327 6.40 19.83 9.27
CA LEU A 327 5.43 19.69 8.19
C LEU A 327 4.66 18.37 8.37
N VAL A 328 3.34 18.41 8.17
CA VAL A 328 2.48 17.23 8.19
C VAL A 328 1.81 17.09 6.83
N PHE A 329 2.01 15.95 6.18
CA PHE A 329 1.42 15.63 4.89
C PHE A 329 0.31 14.60 5.10
N ILE A 330 -0.88 14.90 4.58
CA ILE A 330 -2.07 14.07 4.74
C ILE A 330 -2.70 13.85 3.37
N ASN A 331 -3.00 12.62 3.04
CA ASN A 331 -3.77 12.25 1.85
C ASN A 331 -4.78 11.17 2.16
N GLU A 332 -5.85 11.09 1.39
CA GLU A 332 -6.89 10.11 1.57
C GLU A 332 -6.45 8.71 1.14
N GLY A 333 -6.90 7.72 1.90
CA GLY A 333 -6.70 6.31 1.61
C GLY A 333 -6.00 5.57 2.74
N ASN A 334 -6.11 4.23 2.70
CA ASN A 334 -5.46 3.37 3.68
C ASN A 334 -3.95 3.30 3.41
N PHE A 335 -3.18 3.18 4.49
CA PHE A 335 -1.74 2.92 4.39
C PHE A 335 -1.52 1.46 3.96
N ILE A 336 -1.10 1.25 2.70
CA ILE A 336 -0.98 -0.08 2.10
C ILE A 336 0.04 -0.99 2.81
N PRO A 337 1.18 -0.49 3.30
CA PRO A 337 2.14 -1.29 4.07
C PRO A 337 1.66 -1.74 5.45
N GLU A 338 0.51 -1.27 5.92
CA GLU A 338 -0.11 -1.45 7.25
C GLU A 338 0.64 -0.73 8.38
N THR A 339 1.95 -0.93 8.53
CA THR A 339 2.76 -0.26 9.56
C THR A 339 4.00 0.40 8.97
N VAL A 340 4.48 1.45 9.64
CA VAL A 340 5.69 2.18 9.24
C VAL A 340 6.92 1.26 9.36
N GLU A 341 6.96 0.41 10.40
CA GLU A 341 8.07 -0.50 10.66
C GLU A 341 8.30 -1.45 9.47
N LYS A 342 7.21 -1.95 8.84
CA LYS A 342 7.32 -2.78 7.65
C LYS A 342 7.98 -2.06 6.47
N THR A 343 7.77 -0.76 6.32
CA THR A 343 8.39 0.01 5.24
C THR A 343 9.88 0.22 5.43
N LEU A 344 10.35 0.13 6.68
CA LEU A 344 11.77 0.28 7.04
C LEU A 344 12.56 -1.03 6.90
N GLU A 345 11.89 -2.17 6.67
CA GLU A 345 12.56 -3.44 6.42
C GLU A 345 13.34 -3.40 5.09
N GLU A 346 14.61 -3.81 5.12
CA GLU A 346 15.47 -3.83 3.94
C GLU A 346 14.84 -4.69 2.82
N GLY A 347 14.65 -4.08 1.65
CA GLY A 347 14.05 -4.76 0.50
C GLY A 347 12.52 -4.89 0.52
N TYR A 348 11.83 -4.23 1.46
CA TYR A 348 10.37 -4.21 1.46
C TYR A 348 9.83 -3.64 0.13
N LYS A 349 8.82 -4.30 -0.39
CA LYS A 349 8.06 -3.80 -1.55
C LYS A 349 6.58 -3.92 -1.22
N PRO A 350 5.80 -2.84 -1.36
CA PRO A 350 4.37 -2.92 -1.13
C PRO A 350 3.74 -3.96 -2.08
N PRO A 351 2.73 -4.70 -1.63
CA PRO A 351 2.09 -5.76 -2.41
C PRO A 351 1.39 -5.24 -3.67
N TYR A 352 0.97 -3.99 -3.67
CA TYR A 352 0.35 -3.30 -4.80
C TYR A 352 0.48 -1.78 -4.65
N TYR A 353 0.23 -1.05 -5.74
CA TYR A 353 0.10 0.41 -5.76
C TYR A 353 -1.33 0.78 -6.17
N ARG A 354 -1.95 1.73 -5.46
CA ARG A 354 -3.34 2.15 -5.73
C ARG A 354 -3.49 2.72 -7.13
N ASN A 355 -2.60 3.62 -7.53
CA ASN A 355 -2.63 4.32 -8.81
C ASN A 355 -1.39 3.94 -9.64
N THR A 356 -1.30 2.66 -10.06
CA THR A 356 -0.12 2.14 -10.76
C THR A 356 0.20 2.91 -12.05
N PHE A 357 -0.84 3.32 -12.79
CA PHE A 357 -0.66 4.05 -14.03
C PHE A 357 -0.16 5.48 -13.78
N LEU A 358 -0.74 6.18 -12.80
CA LEU A 358 -0.26 7.49 -12.34
C LEU A 358 1.19 7.42 -11.83
N CYS A 359 1.53 6.44 -11.00
CA CYS A 359 2.90 6.27 -10.52
C CYS A 359 3.90 6.10 -11.66
N LYS A 360 3.57 5.29 -12.69
CA LYS A 360 4.42 5.13 -13.88
C LYS A 360 4.58 6.43 -14.66
N ALA A 361 3.52 7.20 -14.82
CA ALA A 361 3.57 8.52 -15.47
C ALA A 361 4.48 9.47 -14.69
N MET A 362 4.33 9.53 -13.37
CA MET A 362 5.16 10.38 -12.49
C MET A 362 6.65 9.99 -12.54
N VAL A 363 6.96 8.69 -12.60
CA VAL A 363 8.34 8.22 -12.84
C VAL A 363 8.88 8.69 -14.18
N ASN A 364 8.08 8.61 -15.25
CA ASN A 364 8.47 9.05 -16.57
C ASN A 364 8.62 10.57 -16.70
N LEU A 365 7.93 11.33 -15.84
CA LEU A 365 8.07 12.79 -15.70
C LEU A 365 9.13 13.22 -14.67
N TYR A 366 9.92 12.30 -14.13
CA TYR A 366 10.95 12.61 -13.12
C TYR A 366 10.39 13.27 -11.84
N MET A 367 9.13 12.99 -11.52
CA MET A 367 8.50 13.45 -10.27
C MET A 367 8.89 12.55 -9.09
N ILE A 368 8.89 11.23 -9.30
CA ILE A 368 9.32 10.21 -8.32
C ILE A 368 10.45 9.37 -8.89
N ASP A 369 11.33 8.89 -8.02
CA ASP A 369 12.41 8.00 -8.42
C ASP A 369 12.03 6.53 -8.18
N THR A 370 12.56 5.62 -9.04
CA THR A 370 12.35 4.17 -8.93
C THR A 370 13.32 3.50 -7.96
N ASN A 371 14.40 4.18 -7.62
CA ASN A 371 15.41 3.66 -6.71
C ASN A 371 15.11 4.10 -5.29
N SER A 372 14.01 3.59 -4.72
CA SER A 372 13.57 3.75 -3.32
C SER A 372 14.68 4.32 -2.39
N MET A 373 15.08 5.58 -2.62
CA MET A 373 15.80 6.39 -1.63
C MET A 373 14.82 7.08 -0.68
N GLY A 374 13.59 6.57 -0.69
CA GLY A 374 12.54 7.01 0.21
C GLY A 374 12.80 6.44 1.58
N ILE A 375 13.20 7.32 2.46
CA ILE A 375 13.36 7.19 3.91
C ILE A 375 14.54 6.27 4.30
N PRO A 376 15.63 6.85 4.84
CA PRO A 376 16.70 6.07 5.45
C PRO A 376 16.24 5.36 6.70
#